data_9a682ecd301492e01bece9aa34093f9e
#
_entry.id   9a682ecd301492e01bece9aa34093f9e
#
_cell.length_a   1.000
_cell.length_b   1.000
_cell.length_c   1.000
_cell.angle_alpha   90.00
_cell.angle_beta   90.00
_cell.angle_gamma   90.00
#
_symmetry.space_group_name_H-M   'P 1'
#
loop_
_entity.id
_entity.type
_entity.pdbx_description
1 polymer ?
#
loop_
_entity_poly.entity_id
_entity_poly.type
_entity_poly.pdbx_seq_one_letter_code
_entity_poly.pdbx_strand_id
1 'polypeptide(L)'
;NKGSKLDAYKQEITDKLTIKRITVRGVYEFMIKKYGIERIGSYPNFNRFVNVNKLKPRSSGSGHPRYEKGPGEQAQVDWKEDISVVDKWGEIFVINVLHITLKYSRFSHLELSIQKRFDDVSRGLINGFKRFGGVPEELLFDNMTTVANINAKPKRPTNAISKLAKDFGFKIRFCKTRKPETKGCVEAKNK
;
A
#
# COMPACT_ATOMS: atom_id res chain seq x y z
N ASN A 1 -36.66 26.02 10.31
CA ASN A 1 -35.32 25.41 10.54
C ASN A 1 -34.49 26.37 11.38
N LYS A 2 -34.23 26.02 12.64
CA LYS A 2 -33.27 26.78 13.45
C LYS A 2 -31.89 26.57 12.85
N GLY A 3 -31.27 27.63 12.35
CA GLY A 3 -29.91 27.60 11.80
C GLY A 3 -28.90 27.08 12.84
N SER A 4 -27.81 26.48 12.36
CA SER A 4 -26.72 26.00 13.22
C SER A 4 -25.87 27.17 13.70
N LYS A 5 -25.40 27.14 14.97
CA LYS A 5 -24.39 28.11 15.46
C LYS A 5 -23.16 28.20 14.56
N LEU A 6 -22.88 27.14 13.80
CA LEU A 6 -21.76 27.06 12.88
C LEU A 6 -22.01 27.72 11.52
N ASP A 7 -23.25 28.13 11.22
CA ASP A 7 -23.58 28.78 9.93
C ASP A 7 -22.82 30.09 9.74
N ALA A 8 -22.60 30.83 10.82
CA ALA A 8 -21.79 32.06 10.81
C ALA A 8 -20.30 31.83 10.38
N TYR A 9 -19.80 30.60 10.56
CA TYR A 9 -18.43 30.21 10.26
C TYR A 9 -18.30 29.34 9.01
N LYS A 10 -19.41 29.08 8.33
CA LYS A 10 -19.48 28.14 7.21
C LYS A 10 -18.46 28.43 6.11
N GLN A 11 -18.32 29.69 5.73
CA GLN A 11 -17.38 30.10 4.68
C GLN A 11 -15.94 29.82 5.11
N GLU A 12 -15.53 30.25 6.30
CA GLU A 12 -14.18 30.03 6.80
C GLU A 12 -13.84 28.55 6.96
N ILE A 13 -14.80 27.73 7.44
CA ILE A 13 -14.64 26.29 7.52
C ILE A 13 -14.40 25.71 6.14
N THR A 14 -15.16 26.15 5.14
CA THR A 14 -15.01 25.69 3.75
C THR A 14 -13.64 26.05 3.20
N ASP A 15 -13.22 27.31 3.35
CA ASP A 15 -11.92 27.79 2.87
C ASP A 15 -10.75 27.02 3.50
N LYS A 16 -10.84 26.72 4.79
CA LYS A 16 -9.82 25.90 5.47
C LYS A 16 -9.82 24.47 5.00
N LEU A 17 -10.97 23.89 4.69
CA LEU A 17 -11.06 22.52 4.18
C LEU A 17 -10.54 22.34 2.76
N THR A 18 -10.36 23.45 1.98
CA THR A 18 -9.74 23.40 0.65
C THR A 18 -8.21 23.28 0.70
N ILE A 19 -7.59 23.56 1.86
CA ILE A 19 -6.15 23.45 2.02
C ILE A 19 -5.70 22.00 1.83
N LYS A 20 -4.71 21.77 0.97
CA LYS A 20 -4.20 20.45 0.66
C LYS A 20 -3.71 19.70 1.92
N ARG A 21 -4.19 18.47 2.11
CA ARG A 21 -3.86 17.57 3.25
C ARG A 21 -4.40 18.00 4.62
N ILE A 22 -5.29 19.00 4.69
CA ILE A 22 -5.95 19.33 5.96
C ILE A 22 -6.99 18.27 6.33
N THR A 23 -7.14 18.01 7.61
CA THR A 23 -8.18 17.11 8.14
C THR A 23 -9.31 17.93 8.76
N VAL A 24 -10.53 17.37 8.84
CA VAL A 24 -11.64 18.01 9.55
C VAL A 24 -11.28 18.29 11.00
N ARG A 25 -10.51 17.37 11.62
CA ARG A 25 -10.03 17.55 12.99
C ARG A 25 -9.09 18.75 13.11
N GLY A 26 -8.16 18.91 12.16
CA GLY A 26 -7.25 20.07 12.13
C GLY A 26 -8.00 21.40 11.96
N VAL A 27 -9.03 21.44 11.10
CA VAL A 27 -9.87 22.64 10.97
C VAL A 27 -10.65 22.90 12.27
N TYR A 28 -11.21 21.86 12.90
CA TYR A 28 -11.90 21.99 14.18
C TYR A 28 -10.99 22.59 15.27
N GLU A 29 -9.77 22.08 15.42
CA GLU A 29 -8.79 22.58 16.40
C GLU A 29 -8.41 24.04 16.13
N PHE A 30 -8.23 24.40 14.86
CA PHE A 30 -8.02 25.79 14.47
C PHE A 30 -9.20 26.68 14.85
N MET A 31 -10.43 26.24 14.57
CA MET A 31 -11.64 27.03 14.88
C MET A 31 -11.84 27.18 16.38
N ILE A 32 -11.57 26.13 17.18
CA ILE A 32 -11.61 26.23 18.65
C ILE A 32 -10.57 27.20 19.17
N LYS A 33 -9.33 27.13 18.66
CA LYS A 33 -8.27 28.05 19.08
C LYS A 33 -8.61 29.51 18.76
N LYS A 34 -9.32 29.76 17.66
CA LYS A 34 -9.68 31.11 17.22
C LYS A 34 -10.93 31.66 17.89
N TYR A 35 -11.94 30.85 18.08
CA TYR A 35 -13.28 31.30 18.51
C TYR A 35 -13.76 30.74 19.84
N GLY A 36 -13.04 29.79 20.41
CA GLY A 36 -13.43 29.11 21.65
C GLY A 36 -14.45 27.99 21.46
N ILE A 37 -14.42 27.04 22.41
CA ILE A 37 -15.29 25.85 22.38
C ILE A 37 -16.78 26.22 22.55
N GLU A 38 -17.09 27.30 23.28
CA GLU A 38 -18.46 27.79 23.52
C GLU A 38 -19.19 28.17 22.22
N ARG A 39 -18.44 28.68 21.23
CA ARG A 39 -18.99 29.10 19.93
C ARG A 39 -19.01 27.96 18.92
N ILE A 40 -17.98 27.13 18.90
CA ILE A 40 -17.79 26.07 17.91
C ILE A 40 -18.46 24.77 18.33
N GLY A 41 -18.52 24.50 19.63
CA GLY A 41 -19.12 23.28 20.17
C GLY A 41 -18.23 22.06 20.07
N SER A 42 -18.81 20.88 20.27
CA SER A 42 -18.07 19.62 20.29
C SER A 42 -17.66 19.15 18.87
N TYR A 43 -16.58 18.40 18.81
CA TYR A 43 -16.09 17.81 17.53
C TYR A 43 -17.15 16.95 16.79
N PRO A 44 -17.93 16.07 17.46
CA PRO A 44 -18.99 15.32 16.77
C PRO A 44 -19.99 16.22 16.05
N ASN A 45 -20.43 17.31 16.71
CA ASN A 45 -21.36 18.26 16.11
C ASN A 45 -20.72 19.03 14.93
N PHE A 46 -19.47 19.44 15.08
CA PHE A 46 -18.70 20.07 14.01
C PHE A 46 -18.54 19.16 12.81
N ASN A 47 -18.14 17.90 13.02
CA ASN A 47 -17.98 16.93 11.95
C ASN A 47 -19.32 16.61 11.25
N ARG A 48 -20.42 16.50 12.01
CA ARG A 48 -21.78 16.35 11.46
C ARG A 48 -22.13 17.56 10.58
N PHE A 49 -21.87 18.78 11.04
CA PHE A 49 -22.12 20.00 10.29
C PHE A 49 -21.37 20.00 8.94
N VAL A 50 -20.08 19.67 8.95
CA VAL A 50 -19.24 19.56 7.74
C VAL A 50 -19.81 18.54 6.75
N ASN A 51 -20.26 17.38 7.24
CA ASN A 51 -20.79 16.32 6.40
C ASN A 51 -22.17 16.64 5.83
N VAL A 52 -23.09 17.15 6.66
CA VAL A 52 -24.47 17.52 6.24
C VAL A 52 -24.43 18.64 5.19
N ASN A 53 -23.57 19.63 5.39
CA ASN A 53 -23.41 20.75 4.46
C ASN A 53 -22.47 20.43 3.28
N LYS A 54 -21.91 19.20 3.19
CA LYS A 54 -20.99 18.76 2.14
C LYS A 54 -19.79 19.70 1.93
N LEU A 55 -19.27 20.27 3.04
CA LEU A 55 -18.23 21.28 2.98
C LEU A 55 -16.84 20.73 2.62
N LYS A 56 -16.62 19.42 2.74
CA LYS A 56 -15.42 18.82 2.18
C LYS A 56 -15.43 19.01 0.67
N PRO A 57 -14.36 19.59 0.07
CA PRO A 57 -14.22 19.49 -1.37
C PRO A 57 -14.38 18.01 -1.70
N ARG A 58 -15.22 17.70 -2.69
CA ARG A 58 -15.21 16.37 -3.28
C ARG A 58 -13.74 16.14 -3.60
N SER A 59 -13.10 15.18 -2.93
CA SER A 59 -11.85 14.68 -3.43
C SER A 59 -12.19 14.31 -4.86
N SER A 60 -11.79 15.13 -5.84
CA SER A 60 -11.54 14.62 -7.15
C SER A 60 -10.62 13.46 -6.84
N GLY A 61 -11.17 12.24 -6.84
CA GLY A 61 -10.34 11.09 -6.65
C GLY A 61 -9.20 11.34 -7.58
N SER A 62 -8.03 11.67 -7.06
CA SER A 62 -6.82 11.58 -7.82
C SER A 62 -6.80 10.12 -8.16
N GLY A 63 -7.45 9.78 -9.26
CA GLY A 63 -7.27 8.49 -9.87
C GLY A 63 -5.78 8.43 -10.01
N HIS A 64 -5.10 7.74 -9.07
CA HIS A 64 -3.71 7.41 -9.28
C HIS A 64 -3.70 6.75 -10.64
N PRO A 65 -2.99 7.30 -11.64
CA PRO A 65 -2.93 6.66 -12.93
C PRO A 65 -2.56 5.22 -12.64
N ARG A 66 -3.51 4.31 -12.81
CA ARG A 66 -3.23 2.89 -12.77
C ARG A 66 -2.29 2.72 -13.94
N TYR A 67 -1.02 2.55 -13.63
CA TYR A 67 -0.07 2.03 -14.61
C TYR A 67 -0.51 0.61 -14.88
N GLU A 68 -1.48 0.48 -15.75
CA GLU A 68 -1.95 -0.82 -16.23
C GLU A 68 -0.84 -1.39 -17.09
N LYS A 69 -0.22 -2.41 -16.58
CA LYS A 69 0.69 -3.23 -17.34
C LYS A 69 -0.12 -4.25 -18.12
N GLY A 70 0.31 -4.56 -19.33
CA GLY A 70 -0.31 -5.60 -20.14
C GLY A 70 -0.18 -7.00 -19.53
N PRO A 71 -0.88 -8.00 -20.15
CA PRO A 71 -0.78 -9.38 -19.72
C PRO A 71 0.69 -9.87 -19.75
N GLY A 72 1.17 -10.49 -18.68
CA GLY A 72 2.52 -11.01 -18.61
C GLY A 72 3.66 -9.98 -18.45
N GLU A 73 3.39 -8.68 -18.56
CA GLU A 73 4.46 -7.67 -18.50
C GLU A 73 5.09 -7.53 -17.11
N GLN A 74 4.32 -7.65 -16.03
CA GLN A 74 4.87 -7.43 -14.68
C GLN A 74 4.21 -8.30 -13.63
N ALA A 75 5.02 -8.88 -12.74
CA ALA A 75 4.59 -9.41 -11.45
C ALA A 75 5.24 -8.64 -10.29
N GLN A 76 4.51 -8.50 -9.20
CA GLN A 76 5.02 -7.97 -7.95
C GLN A 76 5.35 -9.12 -6.99
N VAL A 77 6.50 -9.03 -6.33
CA VAL A 77 6.99 -10.00 -5.37
C VAL A 77 7.19 -9.32 -4.02
N ASP A 78 6.55 -9.84 -2.99
CA ASP A 78 6.61 -9.30 -1.63
C ASP A 78 6.58 -10.42 -0.59
N TRP A 79 7.12 -10.18 0.61
CA TRP A 79 6.99 -11.07 1.75
C TRP A 79 5.89 -10.57 2.68
N LYS A 80 5.05 -11.49 3.13
CA LYS A 80 4.29 -11.33 4.36
C LYS A 80 5.01 -12.14 5.45
N GLU A 81 5.53 -11.42 6.42
CA GLU A 81 6.48 -11.95 7.39
C GLU A 81 5.83 -12.22 8.74
N ASP A 82 6.44 -13.10 9.51
CA ASP A 82 6.16 -13.35 10.93
C ASP A 82 4.68 -13.67 11.22
N ILE A 83 4.07 -14.52 10.38
CA ILE A 83 2.70 -14.98 10.57
C ILE A 83 2.70 -16.11 11.58
N SER A 84 2.11 -15.88 12.75
CA SER A 84 1.91 -16.92 13.75
C SER A 84 0.72 -17.81 13.36
N VAL A 85 0.96 -19.09 13.25
CA VAL A 85 -0.07 -20.12 13.03
C VAL A 85 -0.03 -21.12 14.18
N VAL A 86 -1.19 -21.57 14.60
CA VAL A 86 -1.33 -22.58 15.66
C VAL A 86 -1.78 -23.87 15.00
N ASP A 87 -1.08 -24.96 15.26
CA ASP A 87 -1.49 -26.26 14.76
C ASP A 87 -2.62 -26.88 15.61
N LYS A 88 -3.08 -28.07 15.21
CA LYS A 88 -4.16 -28.77 15.90
C LYS A 88 -3.80 -29.26 17.31
N TRP A 89 -2.53 -29.24 17.68
CA TRP A 89 -2.04 -29.62 19.01
C TRP A 89 -1.73 -28.42 19.90
N GLY A 90 -1.95 -27.18 19.39
CA GLY A 90 -1.69 -25.95 20.12
C GLY A 90 -0.25 -25.45 20.00
N GLU A 91 0.59 -26.04 19.15
CA GLU A 91 1.94 -25.55 18.90
C GLU A 91 1.91 -24.31 17.99
N ILE A 92 2.74 -23.33 18.34
CA ILE A 92 2.83 -22.06 17.60
C ILE A 92 4.02 -22.12 16.64
N PHE A 93 3.74 -21.92 15.36
CA PHE A 93 4.73 -21.80 14.31
C PHE A 93 4.74 -20.39 13.75
N VAL A 94 5.92 -19.85 13.48
CA VAL A 94 6.08 -18.59 12.76
C VAL A 94 6.49 -18.90 11.33
N ILE A 95 5.68 -18.48 10.39
CA ILE A 95 5.88 -18.72 8.96
C ILE A 95 5.96 -17.40 8.20
N ASN A 96 6.58 -17.46 7.03
CA ASN A 96 6.61 -16.37 6.07
C ASN A 96 5.93 -16.82 4.77
N VAL A 97 5.31 -15.88 4.07
CA VAL A 97 4.63 -16.16 2.81
C VAL A 97 5.22 -15.27 1.72
N LEU A 98 5.86 -15.87 0.73
CA LEU A 98 6.23 -15.14 -0.49
C LEU A 98 4.99 -14.99 -1.36
N HIS A 99 4.58 -13.77 -1.59
CA HIS A 99 3.41 -13.43 -2.40
C HIS A 99 3.86 -12.89 -3.76
N ILE A 100 3.46 -13.56 -4.83
CA ILE A 100 3.74 -13.17 -6.20
C ILE A 100 2.41 -12.87 -6.89
N THR A 101 2.23 -11.66 -7.40
CA THR A 101 0.96 -11.23 -8.01
C THR A 101 1.21 -10.67 -9.40
N LEU A 102 0.55 -11.23 -10.41
CA LEU A 102 0.52 -10.67 -11.76
C LEU A 102 -0.24 -9.34 -11.76
N LYS A 103 0.36 -8.29 -12.31
CA LYS A 103 -0.19 -6.94 -12.21
C LYS A 103 -1.46 -6.75 -13.03
N TYR A 104 -1.58 -7.39 -14.17
CA TYR A 104 -2.75 -7.34 -15.04
C TYR A 104 -3.92 -8.15 -14.49
N SER A 105 -3.76 -9.46 -14.39
CA SER A 105 -4.85 -10.39 -14.01
C SER A 105 -5.15 -10.42 -12.52
N ARG A 106 -4.26 -9.90 -11.67
CA ARG A 106 -4.30 -10.04 -10.20
C ARG A 106 -4.22 -11.49 -9.74
N PHE A 107 -3.88 -12.39 -10.63
CA PHE A 107 -3.65 -13.78 -10.28
C PHE A 107 -2.40 -13.89 -9.42
N SER A 108 -2.49 -14.69 -8.35
CA SER A 108 -1.44 -14.74 -7.33
C SER A 108 -0.98 -16.15 -7.06
N HIS A 109 0.29 -16.26 -6.69
CA HIS A 109 0.90 -17.44 -6.12
C HIS A 109 1.41 -17.11 -4.71
N LEU A 110 1.19 -18.03 -3.77
CA LEU A 110 1.67 -17.95 -2.39
C LEU A 110 2.58 -19.15 -2.14
N GLU A 111 3.78 -18.87 -1.68
CA GLU A 111 4.75 -19.89 -1.27
C GLU A 111 5.04 -19.74 0.21
N LEU A 112 4.84 -20.82 0.97
CA LEU A 112 5.12 -20.85 2.40
C LEU A 112 6.60 -21.13 2.64
N SER A 113 7.19 -20.44 3.62
CA SER A 113 8.54 -20.69 4.07
C SER A 113 8.71 -20.36 5.56
N ILE A 114 9.56 -21.11 6.23
CA ILE A 114 9.99 -20.82 7.60
C ILE A 114 11.06 -19.73 7.59
N GLN A 115 11.88 -19.70 6.54
CA GLN A 115 12.97 -18.75 6.40
C GLN A 115 12.75 -17.84 5.19
N LYS A 116 13.55 -16.76 5.11
CA LYS A 116 13.50 -15.80 3.98
C LYS A 116 14.82 -15.80 3.22
N ARG A 117 15.39 -16.98 2.99
CA ARG A 117 16.63 -17.15 2.23
C ARG A 117 16.40 -17.01 0.74
N PHE A 118 17.47 -16.83 -0.01
CA PHE A 118 17.39 -16.75 -1.48
C PHE A 118 16.79 -18.01 -2.09
N ASP A 119 17.09 -19.18 -1.54
CA ASP A 119 16.54 -20.46 -2.00
C ASP A 119 15.02 -20.52 -1.89
N ASP A 120 14.46 -19.93 -0.83
CA ASP A 120 13.01 -19.82 -0.64
C ASP A 120 12.38 -18.90 -1.69
N VAL A 121 13.04 -17.76 -1.99
CA VAL A 121 12.61 -16.85 -3.06
C VAL A 121 12.69 -17.55 -4.41
N SER A 122 13.79 -18.24 -4.70
CA SER A 122 14.00 -18.94 -5.95
C SER A 122 12.96 -20.05 -6.17
N ARG A 123 12.71 -20.87 -5.14
CA ARG A 123 11.69 -21.92 -5.17
C ARG A 123 10.30 -21.31 -5.41
N GLY A 124 9.94 -20.27 -4.68
CA GLY A 124 8.63 -19.61 -4.82
C GLY A 124 8.44 -18.98 -6.20
N LEU A 125 9.49 -18.37 -6.78
CA LEU A 125 9.44 -17.83 -8.14
C LEU A 125 9.24 -18.94 -9.17
N ILE A 126 9.98 -20.03 -9.09
CA ILE A 126 9.87 -21.17 -10.02
C ILE A 126 8.47 -21.79 -9.94
N ASN A 127 7.94 -22.01 -8.74
CA ASN A 127 6.60 -22.53 -8.54
C ASN A 127 5.52 -21.53 -9.03
N GLY A 128 5.74 -20.25 -8.81
CA GLY A 128 4.89 -19.19 -9.34
C GLY A 128 4.85 -19.17 -10.87
N PHE A 129 5.99 -19.26 -11.53
CA PHE A 129 6.09 -19.32 -13.00
C PHE A 129 5.36 -20.53 -13.58
N LYS A 130 5.53 -21.71 -12.94
CA LYS A 130 4.78 -22.91 -13.33
C LYS A 130 3.28 -22.70 -13.20
N ARG A 131 2.82 -22.10 -12.09
CA ARG A 131 1.41 -21.82 -11.84
C ARG A 131 0.82 -20.79 -12.79
N PHE A 132 1.61 -19.80 -13.21
CA PHE A 132 1.19 -18.76 -14.16
C PHE A 132 1.20 -19.24 -15.61
N GLY A 133 1.84 -20.37 -15.88
CA GLY A 133 2.05 -20.88 -17.24
C GLY A 133 3.10 -20.12 -18.03
N GLY A 134 3.95 -19.34 -17.36
CA GLY A 134 5.00 -18.56 -18.00
C GLY A 134 5.73 -17.63 -17.02
N VAL A 135 6.78 -16.98 -17.53
CA VAL A 135 7.61 -16.03 -16.80
C VAL A 135 7.20 -14.62 -17.16
N PRO A 136 6.84 -13.76 -16.20
CA PRO A 136 6.59 -12.34 -16.47
C PRO A 136 7.83 -11.64 -16.98
N GLU A 137 7.68 -10.65 -17.87
CA GLU A 137 8.81 -9.89 -18.42
C GLU A 137 9.61 -9.13 -17.34
N GLU A 138 8.93 -8.65 -16.31
CA GLU A 138 9.52 -7.86 -15.24
C GLU A 138 9.01 -8.33 -13.86
N LEU A 139 9.92 -8.53 -12.92
CA LEU A 139 9.60 -8.76 -11.52
C LEU A 139 9.91 -7.50 -10.70
N LEU A 140 8.87 -6.95 -10.06
CA LEU A 140 8.96 -5.81 -9.16
C LEU A 140 9.11 -6.31 -7.72
N PHE A 141 10.30 -6.20 -7.18
CA PHE A 141 10.61 -6.57 -5.80
C PHE A 141 10.44 -5.38 -4.86
N ASP A 142 9.92 -5.65 -3.67
CA ASP A 142 10.06 -4.69 -2.58
C ASP A 142 11.50 -4.69 -2.01
N ASN A 143 11.70 -4.06 -0.87
CA ASN A 143 13.01 -3.90 -0.22
C ASN A 143 13.51 -5.20 0.43
N MET A 144 13.62 -6.28 -0.34
CA MET A 144 14.11 -7.57 0.12
C MET A 144 15.64 -7.59 0.12
N THR A 145 16.27 -7.75 1.27
CA THR A 145 17.74 -7.85 1.40
C THR A 145 18.31 -9.08 0.69
N THR A 146 17.53 -10.14 0.57
CA THR A 146 17.91 -11.38 -0.14
C THR A 146 18.08 -11.21 -1.64
N VAL A 147 17.41 -10.21 -2.23
CA VAL A 147 17.47 -9.96 -3.69
C VAL A 147 18.12 -8.63 -4.03
N ALA A 148 18.26 -7.71 -3.10
CA ALA A 148 18.83 -6.38 -3.33
C ALA A 148 19.88 -6.01 -2.31
N ASN A 149 20.95 -5.36 -2.76
CA ASN A 149 21.80 -4.56 -1.88
C ASN A 149 21.09 -3.22 -1.65
N ILE A 150 20.37 -3.13 -0.52
CA ILE A 150 19.55 -1.97 -0.15
C ILE A 150 20.38 -0.74 0.22
N ASN A 151 21.66 -0.92 0.58
CA ASN A 151 22.57 0.17 0.93
C ASN A 151 23.17 0.85 -0.31
N ALA A 152 23.12 0.21 -1.47
CA ALA A 152 23.58 0.81 -2.71
C ALA A 152 22.58 1.87 -3.23
N LYS A 153 23.11 2.98 -3.74
CA LYS A 153 22.34 4.06 -4.40
C LYS A 153 22.87 4.25 -5.83
N PRO A 154 22.13 3.85 -6.86
CA PRO A 154 20.83 3.15 -6.84
C PRO A 154 20.94 1.71 -6.32
N LYS A 155 19.81 1.13 -5.82
CA LYS A 155 19.74 -0.27 -5.41
C LYS A 155 20.22 -1.18 -6.53
N ARG A 156 21.04 -2.18 -6.16
CA ARG A 156 21.58 -3.17 -7.09
C ARG A 156 21.07 -4.56 -6.73
N PRO A 157 20.73 -5.38 -7.72
CA PRO A 157 20.39 -6.78 -7.46
C PRO A 157 21.60 -7.54 -6.92
N THR A 158 21.36 -8.56 -6.12
CA THR A 158 22.40 -9.52 -5.72
C THR A 158 22.81 -10.38 -6.95
N ASN A 159 23.99 -10.98 -6.89
CA ASN A 159 24.46 -11.86 -7.96
C ASN A 159 23.52 -13.07 -8.16
N ALA A 160 22.95 -13.58 -7.06
CA ALA A 160 22.06 -14.74 -7.09
C ALA A 160 20.78 -14.45 -7.89
N ILE A 161 20.07 -13.33 -7.59
CA ILE A 161 18.86 -12.98 -8.33
C ILE A 161 19.19 -12.56 -9.78
N SER A 162 20.36 -11.94 -10.01
CA SER A 162 20.78 -11.56 -11.37
C SER A 162 21.01 -12.79 -12.25
N LYS A 163 21.59 -13.86 -11.68
CA LYS A 163 21.75 -15.14 -12.38
C LYS A 163 20.39 -15.75 -12.70
N LEU A 164 19.50 -15.85 -11.71
CA LEU A 164 18.16 -16.38 -11.91
C LEU A 164 17.38 -15.60 -12.98
N ALA A 165 17.49 -14.28 -12.95
CA ALA A 165 16.85 -13.41 -13.94
C ALA A 165 17.35 -13.67 -15.36
N LYS A 166 18.64 -13.91 -15.52
CA LYS A 166 19.24 -14.27 -16.81
C LYS A 166 18.77 -15.65 -17.28
N ASP A 167 18.74 -16.64 -16.38
CA ASP A 167 18.34 -18.01 -16.69
C ASP A 167 16.86 -18.11 -17.12
N PHE A 168 15.98 -17.31 -16.51
CA PHE A 168 14.54 -17.29 -16.81
C PHE A 168 14.09 -16.16 -17.75
N GLY A 169 14.95 -15.21 -18.08
CA GLY A 169 14.68 -14.15 -19.06
C GLY A 169 13.83 -12.99 -18.53
N PHE A 170 13.74 -12.75 -17.21
CA PHE A 170 12.99 -11.63 -16.66
C PHE A 170 13.86 -10.44 -16.28
N LYS A 171 13.27 -9.24 -16.26
CA LYS A 171 13.89 -8.00 -15.79
C LYS A 171 13.65 -7.80 -14.30
N ILE A 172 14.68 -7.32 -13.59
CA ILE A 172 14.58 -7.01 -12.15
C ILE A 172 14.28 -5.53 -11.98
N ARG A 173 13.28 -5.22 -11.15
CA ARG A 173 12.96 -3.86 -10.74
C ARG A 173 12.73 -3.80 -9.24
N PHE A 174 13.11 -2.69 -8.62
CA PHE A 174 12.89 -2.44 -7.20
C PHE A 174 11.89 -1.32 -6.98
N CYS A 175 11.04 -1.45 -5.98
CA CYS A 175 10.15 -0.39 -5.56
C CYS A 175 10.94 0.85 -5.15
N LYS A 176 10.47 2.03 -5.59
CA LYS A 176 11.02 3.31 -5.15
C LYS A 176 10.70 3.52 -3.68
N THR A 177 11.71 3.85 -2.88
CA THR A 177 11.53 4.16 -1.45
C THR A 177 10.55 5.33 -1.29
N ARG A 178 9.56 5.20 -0.40
CA ARG A 178 8.54 6.22 -0.07
C ARG A 178 7.52 6.60 -1.16
N LYS A 179 7.26 5.72 -2.15
CA LYS A 179 6.12 5.89 -3.07
C LYS A 179 5.16 4.70 -2.93
N PRO A 180 4.16 4.77 -2.04
CA PRO A 180 3.22 3.67 -1.78
C PRO A 180 2.38 3.31 -3.01
N GLU A 181 2.29 4.21 -3.99
CA GLU A 181 1.52 4.02 -5.24
C GLU A 181 2.03 2.83 -6.08
N THR A 182 3.28 2.41 -5.89
CA THR A 182 3.84 1.25 -6.59
C THR A 182 3.43 -0.10 -5.98
N LYS A 183 2.97 -0.11 -4.72
CA LYS A 183 2.60 -1.31 -3.94
C LYS A 183 1.10 -1.67 -3.99
N GLY A 184 0.24 -0.78 -4.45
CA GLY A 184 -1.21 -0.86 -4.29
C GLY A 184 -1.93 -2.16 -4.72
N CYS A 185 -1.23 -3.10 -5.34
CA CYS A 185 -1.83 -4.35 -5.79
C CYS A 185 -1.79 -5.48 -4.74
N VAL A 186 -0.79 -5.46 -3.86
CA VAL A 186 -0.58 -6.51 -2.84
C VAL A 186 -1.23 -6.13 -1.52
N GLU A 187 -1.18 -4.86 -1.15
CA GLU A 187 -1.75 -4.37 0.12
C GLU A 187 -3.26 -4.60 0.24
N ALA A 188 -4.00 -4.60 -0.88
CA ALA A 188 -5.44 -4.86 -0.89
C ALA A 188 -5.81 -6.33 -0.58
N LYS A 189 -4.87 -7.28 -0.74
CA LYS A 189 -5.07 -8.71 -0.48
C LYS A 189 -4.46 -9.18 0.85
N ASN A 190 -3.69 -8.31 1.50
CA ASN A 190 -2.98 -8.63 2.74
C ASN A 190 -3.70 -8.11 4.01
N LYS A 191 -4.95 -7.60 3.85
CA LYS A 191 -5.83 -7.24 4.97
C LYS A 191 -6.73 -8.40 5.36
#